data_ad717474fa88e9ebecc04f947cfc2f53
#
_entry.id   ad717474fa88e9ebecc04f947cfc2f53
#
_cell.length_a   1.000
_cell.length_b   1.000
_cell.length_c   1.000
_cell.angle_alpha   90.00
_cell.angle_beta   90.00
_cell.angle_gamma   90.00
#
_symmetry.space_group_name_H-M   'P 1'
#
loop_
_entity.id
_entity.type
_entity.pdbx_description
1 polymer ?
#
loop_
_entity_poly.entity_id
_entity_poly.type
_entity_poly.pdbx_seq_one_letter_code
_entity_poly.pdbx_strand_id
1 'polypeptide(L)'
;MRLRGFFSILTASCMFGLGSVLAKLIGEAFNPFFASWLALFCGGICVSACQLLRRKPLLPHMTRASWIDLFLFASLGTALPLVCVIVGLAQTSAITGSFLLQLQGPAAIIFALFFLKEKIVWKQVGGIALLLAGSALVILRDLHGPLRIEGSQGDLFVAIAAVGLGFSYITGKRLTKHGDALQIILLRLFVGSFLLLPFLVFSTPVLFVPLSWLLVGVMALYIVTNFGVAYIVQQAGLGLLQAWETAAIMQTLPLFSTIFALLLLHESLTPLQIVGGCVILVGGFLVM
;
A
#
# COMPACT_ATOMS: atom_id res chain seq x y z
N MET A 1 -0.31 -2.48 25.65
CA MET A 1 0.14 -1.71 24.48
C MET A 1 0.20 -2.56 23.20
N ARG A 2 0.81 -3.76 23.20
CA ARG A 2 0.88 -4.65 22.02
C ARG A 2 -0.47 -4.98 21.40
N LEU A 3 -1.51 -5.30 22.20
CA LEU A 3 -2.84 -5.62 21.70
C LEU A 3 -3.48 -4.43 20.93
N ARG A 4 -3.28 -3.20 21.40
CA ARG A 4 -3.74 -1.99 20.67
C ARG A 4 -3.02 -1.83 19.34
N GLY A 5 -1.69 -2.08 19.32
CA GLY A 5 -0.91 -2.07 18.08
C GLY A 5 -1.41 -3.12 17.08
N PHE A 6 -1.66 -4.34 17.55
CA PHE A 6 -2.21 -5.43 16.73
C PHE A 6 -3.54 -5.03 16.07
N PHE A 7 -4.53 -4.58 16.84
CA PHE A 7 -5.81 -4.16 16.27
C PHE A 7 -5.71 -2.94 15.36
N SER A 8 -4.79 -1.99 15.63
CA SER A 8 -4.55 -0.87 14.73
C SER A 8 -4.06 -1.36 13.36
N ILE A 9 -3.07 -2.25 13.33
CA ILE A 9 -2.54 -2.77 12.06
C ILE A 9 -3.56 -3.65 11.34
N LEU A 10 -4.32 -4.46 12.07
CA LEU A 10 -5.39 -5.28 11.48
C LEU A 10 -6.48 -4.41 10.85
N THR A 11 -6.87 -3.31 11.51
CA THR A 11 -7.80 -2.32 10.96
C THR A 11 -7.21 -1.67 9.70
N ALA A 12 -5.92 -1.29 9.73
CA ALA A 12 -5.25 -0.76 8.54
C ALA A 12 -5.26 -1.76 7.38
N SER A 13 -4.95 -3.04 7.66
CA SER A 13 -4.97 -4.12 6.68
C SER A 13 -6.37 -4.29 6.05
N CYS A 14 -7.43 -4.25 6.86
CA CYS A 14 -8.80 -4.30 6.37
C CYS A 14 -9.13 -3.09 5.47
N MET A 15 -8.78 -1.88 5.89
CA MET A 15 -9.02 -0.66 5.10
C MET A 15 -8.22 -0.65 3.79
N PHE A 16 -6.97 -1.09 3.80
CA PHE A 16 -6.18 -1.22 2.57
C PHE A 16 -6.69 -2.34 1.66
N GLY A 17 -7.24 -3.42 2.23
CA GLY A 17 -7.92 -4.46 1.46
C GLY A 17 -9.13 -3.93 0.70
N LEU A 18 -9.97 -3.13 1.35
CA LEU A 18 -11.04 -2.38 0.68
C LEU A 18 -10.47 -1.39 -0.35
N GLY A 19 -9.38 -0.72 0.01
CA GLY A 19 -8.68 0.23 -0.85
C GLY A 19 -8.20 -0.38 -2.17
N SER A 20 -7.77 -1.63 -2.20
CA SER A 20 -7.36 -2.31 -3.44
C SER A 20 -8.52 -2.42 -4.43
N VAL A 21 -9.71 -2.75 -3.94
CA VAL A 21 -10.93 -2.84 -4.74
C VAL A 21 -11.36 -1.47 -5.26
N LEU A 22 -11.36 -0.47 -4.39
CA LEU A 22 -11.70 0.91 -4.76
C LEU A 22 -10.68 1.50 -5.74
N ALA A 23 -9.38 1.20 -5.57
CA ALA A 23 -8.32 1.66 -6.46
C ALA A 23 -8.47 1.11 -7.88
N LYS A 24 -8.98 -0.13 -8.04
CA LYS A 24 -9.31 -0.69 -9.35
C LYS A 24 -10.40 0.12 -10.02
N LEU A 25 -11.54 0.34 -9.36
CA LEU A 25 -12.65 1.15 -9.88
C LEU A 25 -12.22 2.58 -10.23
N ILE A 26 -11.35 3.17 -9.42
CA ILE A 26 -10.80 4.51 -9.65
C ILE A 26 -9.89 4.50 -10.88
N GLY A 27 -9.02 3.50 -11.03
CA GLY A 27 -8.09 3.40 -12.14
C GLY A 27 -8.77 3.16 -13.51
N GLU A 28 -9.97 2.56 -13.51
CA GLU A 28 -10.81 2.40 -14.70
C GLU A 28 -11.54 3.70 -15.07
N ALA A 29 -11.78 4.59 -14.10
CA ALA A 29 -12.60 5.80 -14.28
C ALA A 29 -11.79 7.08 -14.40
N PHE A 30 -10.67 7.19 -13.70
CA PHE A 30 -9.86 8.40 -13.59
C PHE A 30 -8.45 8.18 -14.15
N ASN A 31 -7.87 9.26 -14.67
CA ASN A 31 -6.44 9.26 -14.97
C ASN A 31 -5.64 8.97 -13.67
N PRO A 32 -4.70 8.01 -13.68
CA PRO A 32 -3.98 7.58 -12.47
C PRO A 32 -3.19 8.71 -11.79
N PHE A 33 -2.60 9.63 -12.54
CA PHE A 33 -1.87 10.77 -11.96
C PHE A 33 -2.81 11.72 -11.22
N PHE A 34 -3.94 12.06 -11.86
CA PHE A 34 -4.96 12.91 -11.24
C PHE A 34 -5.58 12.24 -10.01
N ALA A 35 -5.97 10.96 -10.12
CA ALA A 35 -6.54 10.20 -9.02
C ALA A 35 -5.57 10.12 -7.82
N SER A 36 -4.29 9.85 -8.09
CA SER A 36 -3.26 9.78 -7.05
C SER A 36 -3.04 11.14 -6.39
N TRP A 37 -2.94 12.20 -7.20
CA TRP A 37 -2.79 13.56 -6.68
C TRP A 37 -3.98 13.97 -5.80
N LEU A 38 -5.20 13.75 -6.29
CA LEU A 38 -6.43 14.08 -5.57
C LEU A 38 -6.52 13.30 -4.24
N ALA A 39 -6.19 12.00 -4.26
CA ALA A 39 -6.22 11.16 -3.08
C ALA A 39 -5.21 11.64 -2.01
N LEU A 40 -3.98 11.97 -2.41
CA LEU A 40 -2.96 12.47 -1.50
C LEU A 40 -3.32 13.87 -0.96
N PHE A 41 -3.79 14.77 -1.81
CA PHE A 41 -4.13 16.14 -1.43
C PHE A 41 -5.32 16.17 -0.47
N CYS A 42 -6.44 15.55 -0.86
CA CYS A 42 -7.63 15.48 -0.01
C CYS A 42 -7.40 14.66 1.27
N GLY A 43 -6.62 13.58 1.19
CA GLY A 43 -6.18 12.83 2.35
C GLY A 43 -5.38 13.70 3.32
N GLY A 44 -4.47 14.53 2.80
CA GLY A 44 -3.72 15.53 3.58
C GLY A 44 -4.65 16.53 4.28
N ILE A 45 -5.69 17.01 3.60
CA ILE A 45 -6.72 17.88 4.20
C ILE A 45 -7.46 17.17 5.34
N CYS A 46 -7.87 15.91 5.15
CA CYS A 46 -8.54 15.12 6.18
C CYS A 46 -7.66 14.96 7.44
N VAL A 47 -6.38 14.63 7.24
CA VAL A 47 -5.41 14.48 8.34
C VAL A 47 -5.15 15.82 9.02
N SER A 48 -5.07 16.93 8.26
CA SER A 48 -4.92 18.29 8.81
C SER A 48 -6.10 18.66 9.71
N ALA A 49 -7.32 18.37 9.27
CA ALA A 49 -8.53 18.62 10.05
C ALA A 49 -8.50 17.83 11.37
N CYS A 50 -8.10 16.55 11.34
CA CYS A 50 -7.92 15.73 12.54
C CYS A 50 -6.87 16.31 13.49
N GLN A 51 -5.76 16.85 12.96
CA GLN A 51 -4.68 17.42 13.77
C GLN A 51 -5.12 18.74 14.42
N LEU A 52 -5.82 19.60 13.66
CA LEU A 52 -6.38 20.86 14.16
C LEU A 52 -7.42 20.63 15.27
N LEU A 53 -8.30 19.64 15.10
CA LEU A 53 -9.28 19.26 16.13
C LEU A 53 -8.61 18.81 17.43
N ARG A 54 -7.43 18.18 17.33
CA ARG A 54 -6.61 17.79 18.48
C ARG A 54 -5.80 18.94 19.08
N ARG A 55 -5.85 20.15 18.49
CA ARG A 55 -5.09 21.34 18.91
C ARG A 55 -3.58 21.08 19.04
N LYS A 56 -3.04 20.22 18.19
CA LYS A 56 -1.61 19.90 18.15
C LYS A 56 -0.93 20.62 16.97
N PRO A 57 0.38 20.92 17.07
CA PRO A 57 1.12 21.56 15.98
C PRO A 57 1.11 20.67 14.73
N LEU A 58 0.97 21.30 13.57
CA LEU A 58 0.94 20.57 12.27
C LEU A 58 2.34 20.04 11.88
N LEU A 59 3.37 20.80 12.24
CA LEU A 59 4.75 20.48 11.84
C LEU A 59 5.53 19.93 13.03
N PRO A 60 6.25 18.82 12.85
CA PRO A 60 7.19 18.30 13.83
C PRO A 60 8.53 19.04 13.75
N HIS A 61 9.34 18.95 14.79
CA HIS A 61 10.73 19.40 14.76
C HIS A 61 11.58 18.38 14.02
N MET A 62 12.04 18.73 12.80
CA MET A 62 12.81 17.85 11.94
C MET A 62 14.24 18.36 11.71
N THR A 63 15.19 17.42 11.70
CA THR A 63 16.57 17.67 11.26
C THR A 63 16.65 17.62 9.72
N ARG A 64 17.77 18.07 9.13
CA ARG A 64 18.01 17.95 7.67
C ARG A 64 17.92 16.51 7.19
N ALA A 65 18.44 15.55 7.95
CA ALA A 65 18.37 14.13 7.62
C ALA A 65 16.93 13.63 7.60
N SER A 66 16.09 14.06 8.56
CA SER A 66 14.67 13.69 8.62
C SER A 66 13.86 14.26 7.45
N TRP A 67 14.22 15.43 6.91
CA TRP A 67 13.62 15.98 5.70
C TRP A 67 13.94 15.14 4.46
N ILE A 68 15.18 14.60 4.36
CA ILE A 68 15.56 13.67 3.28
C ILE A 68 14.75 12.37 3.40
N ASP A 69 14.67 11.78 4.61
CA ASP A 69 13.86 10.59 4.87
C ASP A 69 12.38 10.84 4.52
N LEU A 70 11.83 12.01 4.86
CA LEU A 70 10.47 12.40 4.51
C LEU A 70 10.27 12.52 2.98
N PHE A 71 11.21 13.16 2.27
CA PHE A 71 11.15 13.28 0.82
C PHE A 71 11.18 11.90 0.14
N LEU A 72 12.06 11.00 0.57
CA LEU A 72 12.14 9.63 0.08
C LEU A 72 10.87 8.83 0.43
N PHE A 73 10.32 9.04 1.63
CA PHE A 73 9.07 8.43 2.06
C PHE A 73 7.87 8.90 1.21
N ALA A 74 7.81 10.20 0.92
CA ALA A 74 6.73 10.77 0.12
C ALA A 74 6.84 10.43 -1.37
N SER A 75 8.06 10.40 -1.94
CA SER A 75 8.29 10.11 -3.36
C SER A 75 8.26 8.61 -3.66
N LEU A 76 9.28 7.87 -3.18
CA LEU A 76 9.45 6.45 -3.50
C LEU A 76 8.55 5.54 -2.68
N GLY A 77 8.16 5.96 -1.47
CA GLY A 77 7.33 5.18 -0.57
C GLY A 77 5.83 5.52 -0.65
N THR A 78 5.43 6.54 -1.43
CA THR A 78 4.01 6.97 -1.46
C THR A 78 3.55 7.37 -2.86
N ALA A 79 4.06 8.45 -3.43
CA ALA A 79 3.56 9.00 -4.69
C ALA A 79 3.75 8.02 -5.86
N LEU A 80 4.97 7.52 -6.06
CA LEU A 80 5.26 6.53 -7.08
C LEU A 80 4.48 5.23 -6.88
N PRO A 81 4.49 4.58 -5.70
CA PRO A 81 3.70 3.38 -5.47
C PRO A 81 2.20 3.58 -5.68
N LEU A 82 1.64 4.72 -5.29
CA LEU A 82 0.22 4.99 -5.46
C LEU A 82 -0.19 5.05 -6.92
N VAL A 83 0.57 5.77 -7.75
CA VAL A 83 0.33 5.79 -9.21
C VAL A 83 0.44 4.37 -9.78
N CYS A 84 1.49 3.64 -9.41
CA CYS A 84 1.69 2.27 -9.88
C CYS A 84 0.57 1.32 -9.42
N VAL A 85 0.03 1.45 -8.20
CA VAL A 85 -1.12 0.67 -7.72
C VAL A 85 -2.36 0.96 -8.56
N ILE A 86 -2.68 2.24 -8.78
CA ILE A 86 -3.88 2.62 -9.54
C ILE A 86 -3.77 2.16 -11.00
N VAL A 87 -2.63 2.39 -11.66
CA VAL A 87 -2.38 1.90 -13.03
C VAL A 87 -2.42 0.38 -13.08
N GLY A 88 -1.79 -0.26 -12.12
CA GLY A 88 -1.68 -1.72 -12.08
C GLY A 88 -3.03 -2.39 -11.84
N LEU A 89 -3.79 -1.95 -10.84
CA LEU A 89 -5.10 -2.53 -10.51
C LEU A 89 -6.16 -2.26 -11.58
N ALA A 90 -6.03 -1.19 -12.38
CA ALA A 90 -6.88 -0.98 -13.54
C ALA A 90 -6.67 -2.04 -14.64
N GLN A 91 -5.50 -2.68 -14.68
CA GLN A 91 -5.10 -3.64 -15.71
C GLN A 91 -5.03 -5.10 -15.21
N THR A 92 -5.22 -5.33 -13.90
CA THR A 92 -5.24 -6.67 -13.30
C THR A 92 -6.41 -6.82 -12.34
N SER A 93 -6.62 -8.03 -11.79
CA SER A 93 -7.65 -8.23 -10.79
C SER A 93 -7.24 -7.65 -9.42
N ALA A 94 -8.21 -7.19 -8.63
CA ALA A 94 -7.96 -6.72 -7.27
C ALA A 94 -7.39 -7.83 -6.39
N ILE A 95 -7.82 -9.08 -6.61
CA ILE A 95 -7.30 -10.26 -5.93
C ILE A 95 -5.82 -10.46 -6.25
N THR A 96 -5.46 -10.56 -7.55
CA THR A 96 -4.05 -10.74 -7.99
C THR A 96 -3.17 -9.61 -7.47
N GLY A 97 -3.62 -8.37 -7.64
CA GLY A 97 -2.86 -7.20 -7.18
C GLY A 97 -2.62 -7.21 -5.68
N SER A 98 -3.61 -7.60 -4.87
CA SER A 98 -3.44 -7.67 -3.41
C SER A 98 -2.42 -8.72 -2.97
N PHE A 99 -2.34 -9.85 -3.67
CA PHE A 99 -1.30 -10.85 -3.43
C PHE A 99 0.09 -10.34 -3.86
N LEU A 100 0.18 -9.66 -5.01
CA LEU A 100 1.45 -9.07 -5.47
C LEU A 100 1.96 -7.97 -4.53
N LEU A 101 1.07 -7.21 -3.91
CA LEU A 101 1.45 -6.22 -2.89
C LEU A 101 2.16 -6.85 -1.69
N GLN A 102 2.07 -8.16 -1.46
CA GLN A 102 2.81 -8.84 -0.41
C GLN A 102 4.33 -8.89 -0.66
N LEU A 103 4.78 -8.64 -1.89
CA LEU A 103 6.20 -8.44 -2.18
C LEU A 103 6.80 -7.25 -1.41
N GLN A 104 5.98 -6.37 -0.84
CA GLN A 104 6.44 -5.32 0.07
C GLN A 104 7.17 -5.86 1.30
N GLY A 105 6.81 -7.06 1.80
CA GLY A 105 7.48 -7.71 2.93
C GLY A 105 8.94 -8.07 2.62
N PRO A 106 9.21 -8.91 1.60
CA PRO A 106 10.57 -9.19 1.12
C PRO A 106 11.37 -7.92 0.81
N ALA A 107 10.75 -6.94 0.12
CA ALA A 107 11.40 -5.68 -0.19
C ALA A 107 11.80 -4.92 1.09
N ALA A 108 10.92 -4.86 2.09
CA ALA A 108 11.22 -4.21 3.37
C ALA A 108 12.41 -4.88 4.08
N ILE A 109 12.51 -6.22 4.05
CA ILE A 109 13.64 -6.94 4.65
C ILE A 109 14.93 -6.63 3.91
N ILE A 110 14.93 -6.67 2.57
CA ILE A 110 16.09 -6.34 1.76
C ILE A 110 16.56 -4.91 2.09
N PHE A 111 15.65 -3.95 2.13
CA PHE A 111 16.00 -2.58 2.49
C PHE A 111 16.48 -2.44 3.94
N ALA A 112 15.89 -3.19 4.90
CA ALA A 112 16.35 -3.20 6.28
C ALA A 112 17.81 -3.69 6.42
N LEU A 113 18.21 -4.69 5.65
CA LEU A 113 19.60 -5.14 5.59
C LEU A 113 20.57 -4.04 5.13
N PHE A 114 20.23 -3.38 4.02
CA PHE A 114 21.12 -2.37 3.44
C PHE A 114 21.17 -1.08 4.28
N PHE A 115 20.00 -0.61 4.74
CA PHE A 115 19.86 0.69 5.41
C PHE A 115 19.93 0.63 6.93
N LEU A 116 19.50 -0.47 7.56
CA LEU A 116 19.53 -0.64 9.01
C LEU A 116 20.63 -1.60 9.47
N LYS A 117 21.33 -2.26 8.53
CA LYS A 117 22.37 -3.29 8.78
C LYS A 117 21.88 -4.41 9.71
N GLU A 118 20.60 -4.76 9.60
CA GLU A 118 20.00 -5.86 10.35
C GLU A 118 20.49 -7.20 9.79
N LYS A 119 20.61 -8.23 10.63
CA LYS A 119 21.03 -9.57 10.19
C LYS A 119 19.82 -10.38 9.78
N ILE A 120 19.87 -11.02 8.62
CA ILE A 120 18.85 -11.97 8.19
C ILE A 120 19.03 -13.29 8.93
N VAL A 121 17.90 -13.86 9.39
CA VAL A 121 17.83 -15.22 9.92
C VAL A 121 17.41 -16.18 8.79
N TRP A 122 17.91 -17.40 8.78
CA TRP A 122 17.57 -18.41 7.76
C TRP A 122 16.07 -18.66 7.57
N LYS A 123 15.27 -18.51 8.63
CA LYS A 123 13.80 -18.55 8.55
C LYS A 123 13.24 -17.48 7.61
N GLN A 124 13.77 -16.27 7.66
CA GLN A 124 13.35 -15.17 6.79
C GLN A 124 13.69 -15.43 5.33
N VAL A 125 14.84 -16.05 5.06
CA VAL A 125 15.22 -16.46 3.69
C VAL A 125 14.21 -17.46 3.13
N GLY A 126 13.84 -18.49 3.91
CA GLY A 126 12.82 -19.46 3.54
C GLY A 126 11.44 -18.81 3.32
N GLY A 127 11.05 -17.90 4.20
CA GLY A 127 9.81 -17.14 4.05
C GLY A 127 9.77 -16.26 2.81
N ILE A 128 10.88 -15.56 2.48
CA ILE A 128 11.01 -14.79 1.24
C ILE A 128 10.86 -15.69 0.00
N ALA A 129 11.51 -16.85 0.00
CA ALA A 129 11.40 -17.79 -1.10
C ALA A 129 9.94 -18.26 -1.31
N LEU A 130 9.21 -18.54 -0.23
CA LEU A 130 7.79 -18.89 -0.31
C LEU A 130 6.91 -17.73 -0.79
N LEU A 131 7.17 -16.49 -0.33
CA LEU A 131 6.46 -15.31 -0.81
C LEU A 131 6.63 -15.11 -2.31
N LEU A 132 7.86 -15.28 -2.83
CA LEU A 132 8.15 -15.19 -4.26
C LEU A 132 7.49 -16.34 -5.05
N ALA A 133 7.59 -17.56 -4.56
CA ALA A 133 6.96 -18.73 -5.20
C ALA A 133 5.42 -18.61 -5.22
N GLY A 134 4.82 -18.21 -4.11
CA GLY A 134 3.39 -18.00 -4.02
C GLY A 134 2.90 -16.87 -4.94
N SER A 135 3.65 -15.78 -5.04
CA SER A 135 3.33 -14.67 -5.97
C SER A 135 3.41 -15.13 -7.42
N ALA A 136 4.39 -15.96 -7.77
CA ALA A 136 4.49 -16.55 -9.11
C ALA A 136 3.27 -17.45 -9.44
N LEU A 137 2.82 -18.27 -8.48
CA LEU A 137 1.61 -19.09 -8.65
C LEU A 137 0.34 -18.26 -8.87
N VAL A 138 0.23 -17.12 -8.15
CA VAL A 138 -0.92 -16.21 -8.31
C VAL A 138 -0.93 -15.57 -9.71
N ILE A 139 0.23 -15.25 -10.27
CA ILE A 139 0.36 -14.66 -11.61
C ILE A 139 0.03 -15.69 -12.71
N LEU A 140 0.40 -16.95 -12.53
CA LEU A 140 0.22 -18.01 -13.52
C LEU A 140 -1.25 -18.37 -13.80
N ARG A 141 -2.16 -18.10 -12.89
CA ARG A 141 -3.63 -18.26 -12.96
C ARG A 141 -4.15 -19.61 -13.45
N ASP A 142 -3.49 -20.26 -14.41
CA ASP A 142 -3.89 -21.56 -14.97
C ASP A 142 -2.65 -22.39 -15.39
N LEU A 143 -2.69 -23.70 -15.12
CA LEU A 143 -1.64 -24.66 -15.52
C LEU A 143 -1.99 -25.45 -16.79
N HIS A 144 -3.23 -25.35 -17.29
CA HIS A 144 -3.73 -26.18 -18.39
C HIS A 144 -3.58 -25.53 -19.77
N GLY A 145 -3.15 -24.24 -19.83
CA GLY A 145 -2.76 -23.57 -21.05
C GLY A 145 -1.26 -23.65 -21.34
N PRO A 146 -0.78 -23.28 -22.54
CA PRO A 146 0.64 -23.05 -22.73
C PRO A 146 1.06 -22.05 -21.62
N LEU A 147 2.20 -22.34 -20.95
CA LEU A 147 2.76 -21.48 -19.88
C LEU A 147 2.91 -20.03 -20.40
N ARG A 148 1.80 -19.40 -20.64
CA ARG A 148 1.75 -17.97 -20.87
C ARG A 148 1.80 -17.37 -19.46
N ILE A 149 2.92 -16.76 -19.16
CA ILE A 149 2.96 -15.74 -18.13
C ILE A 149 1.99 -14.67 -18.63
N GLU A 150 0.72 -14.80 -18.28
CA GLU A 150 -0.27 -13.74 -18.49
C GLU A 150 -0.02 -12.60 -17.49
N GLY A 151 1.28 -12.36 -17.19
CA GLY A 151 1.70 -11.19 -16.46
C GLY A 151 1.26 -9.97 -17.24
N SER A 152 0.14 -9.40 -16.83
CA SER A 152 -0.30 -8.14 -17.40
C SER A 152 0.74 -7.06 -17.08
N GLN A 153 0.84 -6.03 -17.90
CA GLN A 153 1.64 -4.85 -17.54
C GLN A 153 1.22 -4.31 -16.15
N GLY A 154 -0.07 -4.51 -15.80
CA GLY A 154 -0.61 -4.19 -14.50
C GLY A 154 0.08 -4.91 -13.35
N ASP A 155 0.38 -6.20 -13.49
CA ASP A 155 1.07 -6.99 -12.46
C ASP A 155 2.48 -6.45 -12.19
N LEU A 156 3.19 -5.99 -13.24
CA LEU A 156 4.50 -5.36 -13.10
C LEU A 156 4.41 -4.04 -12.33
N PHE A 157 3.42 -3.19 -12.65
CA PHE A 157 3.20 -1.95 -11.91
C PHE A 157 2.91 -2.20 -10.44
N VAL A 158 2.08 -3.18 -10.11
CA VAL A 158 1.80 -3.56 -8.71
C VAL A 158 3.05 -4.07 -8.01
N ALA A 159 3.89 -4.87 -8.68
CA ALA A 159 5.15 -5.35 -8.12
C ALA A 159 6.13 -4.19 -7.83
N ILE A 160 6.25 -3.21 -8.75
CA ILE A 160 7.04 -1.99 -8.54
C ILE A 160 6.50 -1.20 -7.33
N ALA A 161 5.18 -1.07 -7.24
CA ALA A 161 4.55 -0.41 -6.11
C ALA A 161 4.88 -1.12 -4.79
N ALA A 162 4.85 -2.45 -4.76
CA ALA A 162 5.18 -3.25 -3.58
C ALA A 162 6.62 -3.01 -3.11
N VAL A 163 7.58 -2.89 -4.02
CA VAL A 163 8.98 -2.54 -3.68
C VAL A 163 9.04 -1.17 -3.01
N GLY A 164 8.39 -0.15 -3.58
CA GLY A 164 8.33 1.18 -3.00
C GLY A 164 7.64 1.21 -1.63
N LEU A 165 6.55 0.47 -1.46
CA LEU A 165 5.87 0.31 -0.16
C LEU A 165 6.78 -0.38 0.86
N GLY A 166 7.56 -1.39 0.45
CA GLY A 166 8.58 -2.02 1.30
C GLY A 166 9.62 -1.01 1.81
N PHE A 167 10.10 -0.13 0.93
CA PHE A 167 10.99 0.96 1.29
C PHE A 167 10.35 1.95 2.29
N SER A 168 9.06 2.19 2.16
CA SER A 168 8.32 3.09 3.03
C SER A 168 8.33 2.67 4.52
N TYR A 169 8.40 1.37 4.83
CA TYR A 169 8.49 0.90 6.21
C TYR A 169 9.78 1.38 6.91
N ILE A 170 10.89 1.42 6.18
CA ILE A 170 12.18 1.85 6.72
C ILE A 170 12.18 3.36 7.00
N THR A 171 11.79 4.13 5.99
CA THR A 171 11.74 5.60 6.11
C THR A 171 10.67 6.03 7.12
N GLY A 172 9.48 5.41 7.09
CA GLY A 172 8.41 5.64 8.05
C GLY A 172 8.86 5.34 9.49
N LYS A 173 9.58 4.21 9.72
CA LYS A 173 10.10 3.86 11.06
C LYS A 173 11.12 4.87 11.57
N ARG A 174 12.01 5.36 10.70
CA ARG A 174 12.97 6.42 11.08
C ARG A 174 12.26 7.70 11.51
N LEU A 175 11.22 8.08 10.79
CA LEU A 175 10.46 9.30 11.06
C LEU A 175 9.65 9.25 12.36
N THR A 176 9.24 8.07 12.85
CA THR A 176 8.52 7.96 14.15
C THR A 176 9.29 8.51 15.35
N LYS A 177 10.61 8.71 15.21
CA LYS A 177 11.44 9.31 16.25
C LYS A 177 11.35 10.84 16.30
N HIS A 178 10.78 11.46 15.25
CA HIS A 178 10.81 12.92 15.07
C HIS A 178 9.43 13.59 15.12
N GLY A 179 8.35 12.82 15.21
CA GLY A 179 7.00 13.37 15.28
C GLY A 179 5.90 12.35 15.54
N ASP A 180 4.72 12.85 15.84
CA ASP A 180 3.52 12.04 15.99
C ASP A 180 3.11 11.42 14.63
N ALA A 181 2.40 10.29 14.68
CA ALA A 181 1.91 9.59 13.49
C ALA A 181 1.14 10.53 12.52
N LEU A 182 0.27 11.39 13.06
CA LEU A 182 -0.51 12.34 12.26
C LEU A 182 0.37 13.37 11.54
N GLN A 183 1.39 13.91 12.21
CA GLN A 183 2.32 14.88 11.62
C GLN A 183 3.11 14.27 10.45
N ILE A 184 3.60 13.05 10.66
CA ILE A 184 4.37 12.32 9.64
C ILE A 184 3.50 12.03 8.41
N ILE A 185 2.28 11.53 8.64
CA ILE A 185 1.34 11.23 7.56
C ILE A 185 0.90 12.49 6.82
N LEU A 186 0.59 13.56 7.56
CA LEU A 186 0.23 14.84 6.96
C LEU A 186 1.30 15.34 5.99
N LEU A 187 2.56 15.39 6.45
CA LEU A 187 3.68 15.82 5.62
C LEU A 187 3.92 14.89 4.43
N ARG A 188 3.84 13.56 4.67
CA ARG A 188 3.95 12.54 3.63
C ARG A 188 2.94 12.77 2.50
N LEU A 189 1.66 13.03 2.85
CA LEU A 189 0.59 13.21 1.88
C LEU A 189 0.75 14.52 1.09
N PHE A 190 1.03 15.63 1.77
CA PHE A 190 1.22 16.92 1.07
C PHE A 190 2.48 16.94 0.21
N VAL A 191 3.62 16.46 0.72
CA VAL A 191 4.84 16.38 -0.08
C VAL A 191 4.63 15.44 -1.27
N GLY A 192 3.97 14.30 -1.07
CA GLY A 192 3.63 13.37 -2.15
C GLY A 192 2.71 14.00 -3.19
N SER A 193 1.67 14.73 -2.77
CA SER A 193 0.77 15.45 -3.70
C SER A 193 1.51 16.55 -4.47
N PHE A 194 2.37 17.31 -3.79
CA PHE A 194 3.17 18.36 -4.43
C PHE A 194 4.12 17.80 -5.49
N LEU A 195 4.72 16.63 -5.22
CA LEU A 195 5.59 15.93 -6.18
C LEU A 195 4.83 15.44 -7.43
N LEU A 196 3.53 15.19 -7.33
CA LEU A 196 2.70 14.78 -8.47
C LEU A 196 2.19 15.95 -9.32
N LEU A 197 2.25 17.19 -8.84
CA LEU A 197 1.76 18.36 -9.59
C LEU A 197 2.33 18.47 -11.03
N PRO A 198 3.65 18.33 -11.26
CA PRO A 198 4.20 18.42 -12.62
C PRO A 198 3.63 17.35 -13.57
N PHE A 199 3.24 16.21 -13.02
CA PHE A 199 2.71 15.08 -13.80
C PHE A 199 1.23 15.23 -14.15
N LEU A 200 0.52 16.23 -13.58
CA LEU A 200 -0.85 16.52 -13.94
C LEU A 200 -1.01 16.98 -15.40
N VAL A 201 0.07 17.48 -16.01
CA VAL A 201 0.10 17.79 -17.45
C VAL A 201 -0.22 16.54 -18.29
N PHE A 202 0.17 15.36 -17.81
CA PHE A 202 -0.12 14.06 -18.45
C PHE A 202 -1.49 13.48 -18.06
N SER A 203 -2.32 14.23 -17.31
CA SER A 203 -3.62 13.77 -16.81
C SER A 203 -4.79 14.12 -17.74
N THR A 204 -4.53 14.32 -19.02
CA THR A 204 -5.59 14.58 -20.01
C THR A 204 -5.84 13.32 -20.86
N PRO A 205 -7.08 12.79 -20.91
CA PRO A 205 -8.27 13.27 -20.19
C PRO A 205 -8.21 12.92 -18.68
N VAL A 206 -8.83 13.76 -17.86
CA VAL A 206 -8.89 13.56 -16.37
C VAL A 206 -9.79 12.38 -16.00
N LEU A 207 -10.86 12.21 -16.78
CA LEU A 207 -11.86 11.15 -16.63
C LEU A 207 -11.94 10.34 -17.93
N PHE A 208 -12.02 9.03 -17.79
CA PHE A 208 -12.24 8.10 -18.90
C PHE A 208 -13.72 7.79 -19.10
N VAL A 209 -14.54 8.06 -18.08
CA VAL A 209 -15.99 7.85 -18.08
C VAL A 209 -16.71 9.11 -17.58
N PRO A 210 -18.00 9.31 -17.92
CA PRO A 210 -18.76 10.45 -17.40
C PRO A 210 -18.79 10.49 -15.88
N LEU A 211 -18.60 11.68 -15.32
CA LEU A 211 -18.65 11.87 -13.86
C LEU A 211 -20.05 11.54 -13.33
N SER A 212 -20.10 10.66 -12.34
CA SER A 212 -21.34 10.29 -11.63
C SER A 212 -21.16 10.49 -10.13
N TRP A 213 -22.27 10.66 -9.41
CA TRP A 213 -22.26 10.73 -7.95
C TRP A 213 -21.69 9.47 -7.31
N LEU A 214 -21.87 8.32 -7.96
CA LEU A 214 -21.27 7.06 -7.52
C LEU A 214 -19.74 7.14 -7.54
N LEU A 215 -19.14 7.64 -8.63
CA LEU A 215 -17.67 7.79 -8.74
C LEU A 215 -17.12 8.77 -7.71
N VAL A 216 -17.82 9.88 -7.47
CA VAL A 216 -17.47 10.82 -6.39
C VAL A 216 -17.50 10.12 -5.03
N GLY A 217 -18.53 9.31 -4.77
CA GLY A 217 -18.66 8.51 -3.56
C GLY A 217 -17.54 7.48 -3.40
N VAL A 218 -17.18 6.76 -4.46
CA VAL A 218 -16.08 5.78 -4.49
C VAL A 218 -14.75 6.48 -4.18
N MET A 219 -14.46 7.61 -4.83
CA MET A 219 -13.25 8.40 -4.58
C MET A 219 -13.21 8.93 -3.14
N ALA A 220 -14.31 9.48 -2.63
CA ALA A 220 -14.39 9.96 -1.26
C ALA A 220 -14.18 8.84 -0.24
N LEU A 221 -14.81 7.68 -0.46
CA LEU A 221 -14.63 6.48 0.38
C LEU A 221 -13.19 6.02 0.36
N TYR A 222 -12.54 5.96 -0.81
CA TYR A 222 -11.14 5.62 -0.95
C TYR A 222 -10.22 6.57 -0.17
N ILE A 223 -10.44 7.87 -0.31
CA ILE A 223 -9.66 8.89 0.40
C ILE A 223 -9.80 8.74 1.92
N VAL A 224 -11.03 8.66 2.41
CA VAL A 224 -11.30 8.58 3.85
C VAL A 224 -10.75 7.27 4.43
N THR A 225 -11.01 6.14 3.80
CA THR A 225 -10.60 4.83 4.32
C THR A 225 -9.09 4.66 4.27
N ASN A 226 -8.44 4.96 3.15
CA ASN A 226 -7.00 4.69 2.98
C ASN A 226 -6.12 5.79 3.55
N PHE A 227 -6.41 7.06 3.24
CA PHE A 227 -5.54 8.18 3.62
C PHE A 227 -5.97 8.82 4.93
N GLY A 228 -7.29 8.86 5.20
CA GLY A 228 -7.84 9.40 6.44
C GLY A 228 -7.73 8.44 7.63
N VAL A 229 -7.90 7.14 7.43
CA VAL A 229 -7.93 6.16 8.53
C VAL A 229 -6.76 5.19 8.45
N ALA A 230 -6.60 4.44 7.36
CA ALA A 230 -5.64 3.32 7.30
C ALA A 230 -4.20 3.78 7.56
N TYR A 231 -3.73 4.84 6.91
CA TYR A 231 -2.37 5.36 7.14
C TYR A 231 -2.16 5.86 8.56
N ILE A 232 -3.17 6.50 9.17
CA ILE A 232 -3.05 7.00 10.55
C ILE A 232 -2.91 5.82 11.53
N VAL A 233 -3.81 4.83 11.42
CA VAL A 233 -3.78 3.68 12.34
C VAL A 233 -2.58 2.76 12.07
N GLN A 234 -2.12 2.64 10.81
CA GLN A 234 -0.89 1.93 10.47
C GLN A 234 0.33 2.61 11.12
N GLN A 235 0.47 3.92 10.97
CA GLN A 235 1.61 4.64 11.53
C GLN A 235 1.58 4.62 13.06
N ALA A 236 0.39 4.73 13.68
CA ALA A 236 0.23 4.60 15.11
C ALA A 236 0.60 3.18 15.59
N GLY A 237 0.15 2.15 14.89
CA GLY A 237 0.49 0.76 15.17
C GLY A 237 1.99 0.48 15.02
N LEU A 238 2.62 1.00 13.97
CA LEU A 238 4.07 0.91 13.74
C LEU A 238 4.88 1.56 14.85
N GLY A 239 4.34 2.57 15.53
CA GLY A 239 4.94 3.15 16.74
C GLY A 239 4.90 2.22 17.96
N LEU A 240 3.89 1.34 18.05
CA LEU A 240 3.64 0.44 19.20
C LEU A 240 4.24 -0.97 19.01
N LEU A 241 4.45 -1.39 17.77
CA LEU A 241 4.95 -2.71 17.40
C LEU A 241 6.35 -2.61 16.78
N GLN A 242 7.01 -3.76 16.67
CA GLN A 242 8.21 -3.87 15.84
C GLN A 242 7.83 -3.83 14.35
N ALA A 243 8.78 -3.45 13.49
CA ALA A 243 8.52 -3.35 12.06
C ALA A 243 8.08 -4.70 11.46
N TRP A 244 8.72 -5.79 11.88
CA TRP A 244 8.36 -7.14 11.46
C TRP A 244 6.98 -7.59 11.96
N GLU A 245 6.57 -7.25 13.21
CA GLU A 245 5.23 -7.53 13.72
C GLU A 245 4.16 -6.83 12.87
N THR A 246 4.44 -5.57 12.49
CA THR A 246 3.57 -4.80 11.59
C THR A 246 3.46 -5.44 10.22
N ALA A 247 4.61 -5.78 9.61
CA ALA A 247 4.63 -6.44 8.30
C ALA A 247 3.86 -7.76 8.31
N ALA A 248 3.97 -8.50 9.39
CA ALA A 248 3.29 -9.74 9.64
C ALA A 248 1.76 -9.62 9.62
N ILE A 249 1.24 -8.71 10.41
CA ILE A 249 -0.20 -8.50 10.47
C ILE A 249 -0.72 -7.98 9.11
N MET A 250 0.08 -7.17 8.40
CA MET A 250 -0.26 -6.70 7.05
C MET A 250 -0.36 -7.83 6.01
N GLN A 251 0.19 -9.03 6.26
CA GLN A 251 -0.04 -10.22 5.41
C GLN A 251 -1.52 -10.67 5.38
N THR A 252 -2.36 -10.15 6.27
CA THR A 252 -3.80 -10.38 6.21
C THR A 252 -4.53 -9.54 5.16
N LEU A 253 -3.86 -8.55 4.55
CA LEU A 253 -4.43 -7.66 3.52
C LEU A 253 -5.10 -8.42 2.36
N PRO A 254 -4.48 -9.46 1.75
CA PRO A 254 -5.11 -10.19 0.67
C PRO A 254 -6.41 -10.89 1.08
N LEU A 255 -6.53 -11.32 2.34
CA LEU A 255 -7.76 -11.93 2.83
C LEU A 255 -8.91 -10.93 2.77
N PHE A 256 -8.70 -9.72 3.28
CA PHE A 256 -9.71 -8.66 3.22
C PHE A 256 -9.98 -8.21 1.78
N SER A 257 -8.91 -8.01 0.99
CA SER A 257 -9.07 -7.63 -0.43
C SER A 257 -9.86 -8.68 -1.21
N THR A 258 -9.59 -9.97 -0.99
CA THR A 258 -10.34 -11.06 -1.63
C THR A 258 -11.81 -11.04 -1.22
N ILE A 259 -12.11 -10.88 0.06
CA ILE A 259 -13.50 -10.78 0.54
C ILE A 259 -14.22 -9.61 -0.14
N PHE A 260 -13.61 -8.42 -0.17
CA PHE A 260 -14.21 -7.25 -0.81
C PHE A 260 -14.30 -7.40 -2.34
N ALA A 261 -13.33 -8.02 -3.01
CA ALA A 261 -13.37 -8.25 -4.44
C ALA A 261 -14.46 -9.24 -4.85
N LEU A 262 -14.66 -10.32 -4.07
CA LEU A 262 -15.75 -11.26 -4.27
C LEU A 262 -17.12 -10.58 -4.09
N LEU A 263 -17.27 -9.73 -3.05
CA LEU A 263 -18.53 -9.08 -2.71
C LEU A 263 -18.87 -7.89 -3.62
N LEU A 264 -17.90 -7.07 -4.00
CA LEU A 264 -18.12 -5.80 -4.69
C LEU A 264 -17.85 -5.87 -6.20
N LEU A 265 -16.88 -6.68 -6.63
CA LEU A 265 -16.50 -6.81 -8.03
C LEU A 265 -16.94 -8.14 -8.65
N HIS A 266 -17.51 -9.06 -7.86
CA HIS A 266 -17.87 -10.41 -8.29
C HIS A 266 -16.70 -11.16 -8.97
N GLU A 267 -15.45 -10.84 -8.56
CA GLU A 267 -14.27 -11.57 -9.02
C GLU A 267 -14.31 -13.01 -8.53
N SER A 268 -13.78 -13.95 -9.31
CA SER A 268 -13.66 -15.36 -8.91
C SER A 268 -12.21 -15.72 -8.61
N LEU A 269 -12.02 -16.61 -7.63
CA LEU A 269 -10.72 -17.18 -7.30
C LEU A 269 -10.44 -18.39 -8.18
N THR A 270 -9.27 -18.43 -8.79
CA THR A 270 -8.76 -19.64 -9.43
C THR A 270 -8.12 -20.57 -8.39
N PRO A 271 -8.09 -21.90 -8.62
CA PRO A 271 -7.41 -22.85 -7.71
C PRO A 271 -5.95 -22.47 -7.45
N LEU A 272 -5.23 -21.97 -8.46
CA LEU A 272 -3.85 -21.51 -8.33
C LEU A 272 -3.69 -20.29 -7.45
N GLN A 273 -4.64 -19.35 -7.54
CA GLN A 273 -4.66 -18.17 -6.64
C GLN A 273 -4.90 -18.58 -5.19
N ILE A 274 -5.73 -19.61 -4.96
CA ILE A 274 -5.95 -20.16 -3.61
C ILE A 274 -4.66 -20.77 -3.08
N VAL A 275 -4.03 -21.67 -3.85
CA VAL A 275 -2.76 -22.32 -3.45
C VAL A 275 -1.65 -21.28 -3.27
N GLY A 276 -1.45 -20.41 -4.25
CA GLY A 276 -0.46 -19.33 -4.19
C GLY A 276 -0.68 -18.40 -3.01
N GLY A 277 -1.94 -18.04 -2.73
CA GLY A 277 -2.32 -17.23 -1.57
C GLY A 277 -1.98 -17.91 -0.25
N CYS A 278 -2.27 -19.19 -0.11
CA CYS A 278 -1.87 -19.98 1.07
C CYS A 278 -0.34 -20.02 1.24
N VAL A 279 0.41 -20.21 0.15
CA VAL A 279 1.89 -20.19 0.18
C VAL A 279 2.42 -18.82 0.59
N ILE A 280 1.82 -17.72 0.09
CA ILE A 280 2.17 -16.35 0.49
C ILE A 280 1.92 -16.14 2.00
N LEU A 281 0.77 -16.57 2.51
CA LEU A 281 0.46 -16.43 3.94
C LEU A 281 1.43 -17.20 4.82
N VAL A 282 1.76 -18.46 4.44
CA VAL A 282 2.77 -19.28 5.14
C VAL A 282 4.16 -18.62 5.06
N GLY A 283 4.56 -18.16 3.88
CA GLY A 283 5.82 -17.42 3.68
C GLY A 283 5.90 -16.16 4.54
N GLY A 284 4.83 -15.37 4.57
CA GLY A 284 4.72 -14.20 5.43
C GLY A 284 4.86 -14.54 6.93
N PHE A 285 4.24 -15.63 7.36
CA PHE A 285 4.37 -16.12 8.74
C PHE A 285 5.79 -16.58 9.09
N LEU A 286 6.52 -17.19 8.14
CA LEU A 286 7.92 -17.60 8.36
C LEU A 286 8.91 -16.44 8.36
N VAL A 287 8.58 -15.34 7.70
CA VAL A 287 9.39 -14.10 7.73
C VAL A 287 9.38 -13.46 9.13
N MET A 288 8.37 -13.77 9.93
CA MET A 288 8.29 -13.39 11.34
C MET A 288 9.26 -14.21 12.21
#